data_ca15609f581ee18cc577f9e0f4f30b07
#
_entry.id   ca15609f581ee18cc577f9e0f4f30b07
#
_cell.length_a   1.000
_cell.length_b   1.000
_cell.length_c   1.000
_cell.angle_alpha   90.00
_cell.angle_beta   90.00
_cell.angle_gamma   90.00
#
_symmetry.space_group_name_H-M   'P 1'
#
loop_
_entity.id
_entity.type
_entity.pdbx_description
1 polymer ?
#
loop_
_entity_poly.entity_id
_entity_poly.type
_entity_poly.pdbx_seq_one_letter_code
_entity_poly.pdbx_strand_id
1 'polypeptide(L)'
;RLIDRYPTLASEETRRPSSRPTALPAAAASKPKGNPEERDLAHLLVQGSLSAEDLRKLSPDAFSAPAYRRLIECAMQHLEQDGRVSVRGLLDALINDEDCGSLVSELSMLEQHYDDVPAHIAGCLETLERRGRERTMGALIQELKAAERERREADVHRLNGLINEMR
;
A
#
# COMPACT_ATOMS: atom_id res chain seq x y z
N ARG A 1 -81.11 12.83 -24.51
CA ARG A 1 -81.72 13.21 -23.22
C ARG A 1 -80.71 13.09 -22.16
N LEU A 2 -80.37 14.29 -21.53
CA LEU A 2 -79.62 14.49 -20.30
C LEU A 2 -78.12 14.10 -20.41
N ILE A 3 -77.40 14.93 -20.74
CA ILE A 3 -76.37 15.91 -20.43
C ILE A 3 -76.12 15.94 -18.89
N ASP A 4 -75.01 15.39 -18.47
CA ASP A 4 -74.47 15.66 -17.16
C ASP A 4 -73.11 16.29 -17.23
N ARG A 5 -73.07 17.47 -16.62
CA ARG A 5 -71.92 18.34 -16.48
C ARG A 5 -70.99 17.80 -15.40
N TYR A 6 -69.73 17.64 -15.75
CA TYR A 6 -68.68 17.49 -14.76
C TYR A 6 -68.04 18.85 -14.46
N PRO A 7 -67.97 19.27 -13.22
CA PRO A 7 -67.12 20.39 -12.83
C PRO A 7 -65.67 19.95 -12.70
N THR A 8 -64.82 20.64 -13.37
CA THR A 8 -63.39 20.59 -13.26
C THR A 8 -62.98 21.03 -11.83
N LEU A 9 -62.43 20.13 -11.05
CA LEU A 9 -61.70 20.48 -9.83
C LEU A 9 -60.21 20.47 -10.11
N ALA A 10 -59.64 21.65 -10.00
CA ALA A 10 -58.21 21.89 -10.02
C ALA A 10 -57.59 21.17 -8.84
N SER A 11 -56.74 20.19 -9.13
CA SER A 11 -55.90 19.55 -8.13
C SER A 11 -54.65 20.38 -7.95
N GLU A 12 -54.54 21.00 -6.80
CA GLU A 12 -53.34 21.61 -6.30
C GLU A 12 -52.23 20.57 -6.22
N GLU A 13 -51.25 20.81 -7.02
CA GLU A 13 -50.00 20.07 -7.07
C GLU A 13 -49.16 20.38 -5.84
N THR A 14 -49.37 19.57 -4.79
CA THR A 14 -48.55 19.61 -3.59
C THR A 14 -47.15 19.10 -3.94
N ARG A 15 -46.27 20.01 -4.24
CA ARG A 15 -44.81 19.78 -4.37
C ARG A 15 -44.32 19.24 -3.05
N ARG A 16 -44.15 17.93 -2.97
CA ARG A 16 -43.30 17.29 -1.95
C ARG A 16 -41.85 17.58 -2.27
N PRO A 17 -41.07 18.15 -1.36
CA PRO A 17 -39.63 18.25 -1.52
C PRO A 17 -39.07 16.82 -1.47
N SER A 18 -38.58 16.36 -2.61
CA SER A 18 -37.77 15.16 -2.73
C SER A 18 -36.49 15.38 -1.93
N SER A 19 -36.48 14.92 -0.70
CA SER A 19 -35.27 14.75 0.09
C SER A 19 -34.46 13.64 -0.57
N ARG A 20 -33.59 14.01 -1.52
CA ARG A 20 -32.48 13.19 -1.94
C ARG A 20 -31.70 12.81 -0.68
N PRO A 21 -31.51 11.52 -0.39
CA PRO A 21 -30.50 11.14 0.57
C PRO A 21 -29.17 11.66 0.02
N THR A 22 -28.59 12.62 0.72
CA THR A 22 -27.21 13.02 0.52
C THR A 22 -26.39 11.78 0.77
N ALA A 23 -25.98 11.11 -0.30
CA ALA A 23 -24.97 10.08 -0.23
C ALA A 23 -23.76 10.76 0.39
N LEU A 24 -23.44 10.37 1.62
CA LEU A 24 -22.14 10.65 2.23
C LEU A 24 -21.09 10.29 1.18
N PRO A 25 -20.13 11.16 0.89
CA PRO A 25 -19.04 10.78 0.02
C PRO A 25 -18.41 9.57 0.68
N ALA A 26 -18.54 8.40 0.04
CA ALA A 26 -17.72 7.27 0.36
C ALA A 26 -16.30 7.80 0.37
N ALA A 27 -15.69 7.81 1.56
CA ALA A 27 -14.29 8.15 1.70
C ALA A 27 -13.59 7.27 0.68
N ALA A 28 -13.08 7.90 -0.38
CA ALA A 28 -12.29 7.21 -1.38
C ALA A 28 -11.09 6.67 -0.60
N ALA A 29 -11.16 5.38 -0.27
CA ALA A 29 -10.04 4.67 0.33
C ALA A 29 -8.86 4.98 -0.59
N SER A 30 -7.93 5.78 -0.10
CA SER A 30 -6.76 6.16 -0.86
C SER A 30 -5.99 4.86 -1.09
N LYS A 31 -6.07 4.37 -2.34
CA LYS A 31 -5.34 3.17 -2.74
C LYS A 31 -3.90 3.30 -2.27
N PRO A 32 -3.34 2.28 -1.63
CA PRO A 32 -1.97 2.32 -1.16
C PRO A 32 -1.06 2.65 -2.35
N LYS A 33 -0.45 3.85 -2.29
CA LYS A 33 0.45 4.34 -3.34
C LYS A 33 1.83 3.69 -3.15
N GLY A 34 1.93 2.41 -3.47
CA GLY A 34 3.20 1.70 -3.54
C GLY A 34 3.73 1.63 -4.97
N ASN A 35 4.97 1.26 -5.10
CA ASN A 35 5.58 0.97 -6.39
C ASN A 35 5.02 -0.34 -6.97
N PRO A 36 5.06 -0.53 -8.30
CA PRO A 36 4.61 -1.78 -8.92
C PRO A 36 5.27 -3.02 -8.32
N GLU A 37 6.57 -2.97 -8.07
CA GLU A 37 7.34 -4.08 -7.51
C GLU A 37 6.94 -4.42 -6.07
N GLU A 38 6.58 -3.40 -5.28
CA GLU A 38 6.02 -3.60 -3.93
C GLU A 38 4.69 -4.35 -3.99
N ARG A 39 3.84 -3.95 -4.94
CA ARG A 39 2.54 -4.59 -5.17
C ARG A 39 2.70 -6.03 -5.65
N ASP A 40 3.62 -6.27 -6.58
CA ASP A 40 3.84 -7.60 -7.15
C ASP A 40 4.38 -8.57 -6.11
N LEU A 41 5.34 -8.17 -5.28
CA LEU A 41 5.84 -8.98 -4.17
C LEU A 41 4.75 -9.26 -3.11
N ALA A 42 3.95 -8.25 -2.77
CA ALA A 42 2.83 -8.42 -1.84
C ALA A 42 1.76 -9.35 -2.42
N HIS A 43 1.48 -9.28 -3.72
CA HIS A 43 0.56 -10.19 -4.41
C HIS A 43 1.08 -11.62 -4.38
N LEU A 44 2.36 -11.84 -4.71
CA LEU A 44 2.99 -13.16 -4.66
C LEU A 44 3.02 -13.74 -3.23
N LEU A 45 3.19 -12.88 -2.22
CA LEU A 45 3.08 -13.27 -0.82
C LEU A 45 1.68 -13.76 -0.48
N VAL A 46 0.66 -13.00 -0.85
CA VAL A 46 -0.75 -13.34 -0.60
C VAL A 46 -1.17 -14.60 -1.35
N GLN A 47 -0.63 -14.83 -2.55
CA GLN A 47 -0.84 -16.07 -3.29
C GLN A 47 -0.05 -17.28 -2.75
N GLY A 48 0.83 -17.08 -1.77
CA GLY A 48 1.69 -18.14 -1.23
C GLY A 48 2.80 -18.58 -2.18
N SER A 49 3.11 -17.77 -3.19
CA SER A 49 4.15 -18.04 -4.19
C SER A 49 5.52 -17.51 -3.79
N LEU A 50 5.58 -16.66 -2.75
CA LEU A 50 6.83 -16.14 -2.21
C LEU A 50 7.41 -17.14 -1.21
N SER A 51 8.65 -17.61 -1.46
CA SER A 51 9.31 -18.56 -0.57
C SER A 51 9.75 -17.91 0.76
N ALA A 52 9.94 -18.75 1.79
CA ALA A 52 10.48 -18.28 3.07
C ALA A 52 11.90 -17.68 2.91
N GLU A 53 12.67 -18.18 1.96
CA GLU A 53 14.00 -17.66 1.66
C GLU A 53 13.94 -16.28 1.02
N ASP A 54 13.03 -16.07 0.07
CA ASP A 54 12.84 -14.78 -0.58
C ASP A 54 12.29 -13.74 0.41
N LEU A 55 11.37 -14.17 1.30
CA LEU A 55 10.85 -13.27 2.33
C LEU A 55 11.95 -12.80 3.30
N ARG A 56 12.93 -13.66 3.64
CA ARG A 56 14.07 -13.27 4.48
C ARG A 56 15.03 -12.27 3.81
N LYS A 57 15.03 -12.21 2.48
CA LYS A 57 15.82 -11.22 1.72
C LYS A 57 15.15 -9.85 1.69
N LEU A 58 13.85 -9.78 1.99
CA LEU A 58 13.12 -8.52 2.03
C LEU A 58 13.48 -7.72 3.27
N SER A 59 13.64 -6.41 3.09
CA SER A 59 13.69 -5.45 4.19
C SER A 59 12.38 -4.65 4.20
N PRO A 60 11.62 -4.61 5.30
CA PRO A 60 10.41 -3.79 5.37
C PRO A 60 10.65 -2.32 5.03
N ASP A 61 11.84 -1.80 5.38
CA ASP A 61 12.24 -0.41 5.08
C ASP A 61 12.45 -0.14 3.58
N ALA A 62 12.60 -1.19 2.76
CA ALA A 62 12.66 -1.05 1.32
C ALA A 62 11.32 -0.62 0.72
N PHE A 63 10.21 -0.88 1.41
CA PHE A 63 8.86 -0.53 0.97
C PHE A 63 8.55 0.94 1.26
N SER A 64 8.02 1.64 0.26
CA SER A 64 7.67 3.05 0.36
C SER A 64 6.29 3.27 0.99
N ALA A 65 5.34 2.37 0.70
CA ALA A 65 3.99 2.47 1.22
C ALA A 65 3.84 1.76 2.58
N PRO A 66 3.29 2.44 3.60
CA PRO A 66 3.16 1.89 4.95
C PRO A 66 2.38 0.56 5.01
N ALA A 67 1.32 0.42 4.22
CA ALA A 67 0.50 -0.79 4.21
C ALA A 67 1.29 -2.02 3.70
N TYR A 68 2.10 -1.86 2.65
CA TYR A 68 2.97 -2.94 2.17
C TYR A 68 4.05 -3.29 3.20
N ARG A 69 4.66 -2.27 3.82
CA ARG A 69 5.65 -2.47 4.89
C ARG A 69 5.07 -3.31 6.02
N ARG A 70 3.90 -2.95 6.56
CA ARG A 70 3.24 -3.69 7.64
C ARG A 70 2.86 -5.11 7.24
N LEU A 71 2.41 -5.32 6.01
CA LEU A 71 2.11 -6.65 5.49
C LEU A 71 3.37 -7.54 5.49
N ILE A 72 4.50 -7.02 5.04
CA ILE A 72 5.78 -7.74 5.02
C ILE A 72 6.28 -7.98 6.45
N GLU A 73 6.23 -7.00 7.35
CA GLU A 73 6.60 -7.15 8.76
C GLU A 73 5.78 -8.26 9.43
N CYS A 74 4.47 -8.28 9.22
CA CYS A 74 3.59 -9.32 9.72
C CYS A 74 3.95 -10.69 9.15
N ALA A 75 4.22 -10.79 7.84
CA ALA A 75 4.64 -12.03 7.22
C ALA A 75 5.96 -12.56 7.77
N MET A 76 6.94 -11.68 8.01
CA MET A 76 8.22 -12.06 8.62
C MET A 76 8.04 -12.55 10.06
N GLN A 77 7.20 -11.89 10.87
CA GLN A 77 6.87 -12.35 12.22
C GLN A 77 6.24 -13.75 12.22
N HIS A 78 5.29 -14.01 11.32
CA HIS A 78 4.71 -15.36 11.18
C HIS A 78 5.74 -16.39 10.72
N LEU A 79 6.65 -16.02 9.84
CA LEU A 79 7.72 -16.90 9.41
C LEU A 79 8.65 -17.26 10.57
N GLU A 80 8.96 -16.31 11.45
CA GLU A 80 9.80 -16.55 12.64
C GLU A 80 9.10 -17.41 13.69
N GLN A 81 7.80 -17.21 13.89
CA GLN A 81 7.02 -17.90 14.92
C GLN A 81 6.61 -19.32 14.48
N ASP A 82 6.12 -19.46 13.26
CA ASP A 82 5.46 -20.66 12.78
C ASP A 82 6.31 -21.42 11.73
N GLY A 83 7.43 -20.84 11.30
CA GLY A 83 8.28 -21.38 10.25
C GLY A 83 7.66 -21.31 8.85
N ARG A 84 6.46 -20.75 8.72
CA ARG A 84 5.72 -20.60 7.45
C ARG A 84 4.79 -19.40 7.51
N VAL A 85 4.49 -18.86 6.35
CA VAL A 85 3.48 -17.81 6.19
C VAL A 85 2.21 -18.41 5.61
N SER A 86 1.07 -18.12 6.22
CA SER A 86 -0.24 -18.48 5.68
C SER A 86 -1.07 -17.21 5.47
N VAL A 87 -1.78 -17.17 4.35
CA VAL A 87 -2.68 -16.03 4.03
C VAL A 87 -3.71 -15.82 5.14
N ARG A 88 -4.26 -16.90 5.69
CA ARG A 88 -5.21 -16.85 6.79
C ARG A 88 -4.60 -16.22 8.05
N GLY A 89 -3.38 -16.64 8.41
CA GLY A 89 -2.67 -16.04 9.54
C GLY A 89 -2.41 -14.56 9.35
N LEU A 90 -2.04 -14.14 8.14
CA LEU A 90 -1.89 -12.71 7.81
C LEU A 90 -3.21 -11.93 7.96
N LEU A 91 -4.31 -12.47 7.45
CA LEU A 91 -5.63 -11.84 7.59
C LEU A 91 -6.06 -11.72 9.06
N ASP A 92 -5.87 -12.78 9.85
CA ASP A 92 -6.20 -12.79 11.27
C ASP A 92 -5.34 -11.78 12.07
N ALA A 93 -4.05 -11.66 11.74
CA ALA A 93 -3.15 -10.71 12.37
C ALA A 93 -3.44 -9.24 11.98
N LEU A 94 -3.91 -9.01 10.77
CA LEU A 94 -4.19 -7.68 10.23
C LEU A 94 -5.67 -7.28 10.33
N ILE A 95 -6.49 -8.06 11.04
CA ILE A 95 -7.95 -7.85 11.11
C ILE A 95 -8.33 -6.48 11.69
N ASN A 96 -7.49 -5.90 12.53
CA ASN A 96 -7.69 -4.59 13.15
C ASN A 96 -7.04 -3.43 12.37
N ASP A 97 -6.38 -3.74 11.25
CA ASP A 97 -5.73 -2.76 10.38
C ASP A 97 -6.52 -2.66 9.07
N GLU A 98 -7.41 -1.65 8.98
CA GLU A 98 -8.30 -1.48 7.82
C GLU A 98 -7.52 -1.32 6.51
N ASP A 99 -6.38 -0.62 6.54
CA ASP A 99 -5.55 -0.38 5.35
C ASP A 99 -4.92 -1.67 4.85
N CYS A 100 -4.37 -2.48 5.76
CA CYS A 100 -3.77 -3.76 5.43
C CYS A 100 -4.82 -4.82 5.06
N GLY A 101 -5.95 -4.88 5.75
CA GLY A 101 -7.05 -5.79 5.43
C GLY A 101 -7.64 -5.52 4.06
N SER A 102 -7.83 -4.24 3.71
CA SER A 102 -8.27 -3.80 2.39
C SER A 102 -7.25 -4.17 1.31
N LEU A 103 -5.97 -3.94 1.58
CA LEU A 103 -4.86 -4.29 0.68
C LEU A 103 -4.82 -5.79 0.39
N VAL A 104 -4.87 -6.64 1.41
CA VAL A 104 -4.84 -8.10 1.23
C VAL A 104 -6.06 -8.57 0.44
N SER A 105 -7.23 -8.00 0.69
CA SER A 105 -8.45 -8.31 -0.07
C SER A 105 -8.31 -7.90 -1.54
N GLU A 106 -7.78 -6.71 -1.82
CA GLU A 106 -7.51 -6.23 -3.19
C GLU A 106 -6.51 -7.16 -3.91
N LEU A 107 -5.41 -7.49 -3.24
CA LEU A 107 -4.38 -8.37 -3.80
C LEU A 107 -4.89 -9.79 -4.05
N SER A 108 -5.76 -10.31 -3.19
CA SER A 108 -6.36 -11.66 -3.37
C SER A 108 -7.28 -11.75 -4.59
N MET A 109 -7.86 -10.63 -5.01
CA MET A 109 -8.74 -10.54 -6.19
C MET A 109 -7.97 -10.22 -7.48
N LEU A 110 -6.67 -9.99 -7.38
CA LEU A 110 -5.86 -9.63 -8.54
C LEU A 110 -5.58 -10.88 -9.38
N GLU A 111 -6.08 -10.92 -10.60
CA GLU A 111 -5.76 -11.96 -11.57
C GLU A 111 -4.51 -11.53 -12.37
N GLN A 112 -3.34 -11.68 -11.75
CA GLN A 112 -2.08 -11.38 -12.41
C GLN A 112 -1.29 -12.69 -12.59
N HIS A 113 -0.84 -12.94 -13.81
CA HIS A 113 -0.07 -14.12 -14.18
C HIS A 113 1.38 -13.72 -14.45
N TYR A 114 2.31 -14.51 -13.94
CA TYR A 114 3.74 -14.31 -14.18
C TYR A 114 4.29 -15.55 -14.90
N ASP A 115 4.95 -15.34 -16.03
CA ASP A 115 5.51 -16.41 -16.85
C ASP A 115 6.64 -17.17 -16.11
N ASP A 116 7.48 -16.43 -15.37
CA ASP A 116 8.56 -16.96 -14.55
C ASP A 116 8.56 -16.28 -13.18
N VAL A 117 7.88 -16.88 -12.22
CA VAL A 117 7.72 -16.36 -10.85
C VAL A 117 9.09 -16.14 -10.16
N PRO A 118 10.04 -17.11 -10.15
CA PRO A 118 11.35 -16.91 -9.54
C PRO A 118 12.13 -15.73 -10.14
N ALA A 119 12.19 -15.64 -11.46
CA ALA A 119 12.87 -14.53 -12.14
C ALA A 119 12.20 -13.18 -11.85
N HIS A 120 10.87 -13.15 -11.79
CA HIS A 120 10.11 -11.95 -11.45
C HIS A 120 10.38 -11.50 -10.01
N ILE A 121 10.37 -12.41 -9.03
CA ILE A 121 10.74 -12.13 -7.64
C ILE A 121 12.14 -11.54 -7.56
N ALA A 122 13.12 -12.17 -8.21
CA ALA A 122 14.51 -11.68 -8.21
C ALA A 122 14.63 -10.26 -8.75
N GLY A 123 13.95 -9.96 -9.87
CA GLY A 123 13.92 -8.61 -10.45
C GLY A 123 13.26 -7.57 -9.55
N CYS A 124 12.18 -7.92 -8.87
CA CYS A 124 11.51 -7.06 -7.89
C CYS A 124 12.42 -6.78 -6.69
N LEU A 125 13.08 -7.80 -6.13
CA LEU A 125 14.01 -7.67 -5.01
C LEU A 125 15.16 -6.73 -5.37
N GLU A 126 15.82 -6.95 -6.50
CA GLU A 126 16.91 -6.08 -6.99
C GLU A 126 16.46 -4.62 -7.14
N THR A 127 15.28 -4.41 -7.69
CA THR A 127 14.73 -3.06 -7.88
C THR A 127 14.44 -2.39 -6.54
N LEU A 128 13.87 -3.12 -5.56
CA LEU A 128 13.63 -2.58 -4.22
C LEU A 128 14.92 -2.23 -3.50
N GLU A 129 15.92 -3.09 -3.55
CA GLU A 129 17.24 -2.84 -2.96
C GLU A 129 17.90 -1.61 -3.56
N ARG A 130 17.88 -1.48 -4.89
CA ARG A 130 18.44 -0.32 -5.59
C ARG A 130 17.73 0.97 -5.16
N ARG A 131 16.39 0.98 -5.15
CA ARG A 131 15.59 2.15 -4.70
C ARG A 131 15.80 2.45 -3.22
N GLY A 132 16.00 1.43 -2.38
CA GLY A 132 16.32 1.58 -0.97
C GLY A 132 17.66 2.32 -0.81
N ARG A 133 18.70 1.88 -1.52
CA ARG A 133 20.01 2.54 -1.53
C ARG A 133 19.92 3.98 -2.05
N GLU A 134 19.19 4.23 -3.13
CA GLU A 134 18.99 5.58 -3.68
C GLU A 134 18.32 6.51 -2.66
N ARG A 135 17.29 6.03 -1.93
CA ARG A 135 16.63 6.81 -0.86
C ARG A 135 17.57 7.13 0.29
N THR A 136 18.31 6.13 0.78
CA THR A 136 19.28 6.32 1.86
C THR A 136 20.37 7.30 1.46
N MET A 137 20.91 7.16 0.24
CA MET A 137 21.88 8.10 -0.31
C MET A 137 21.30 9.51 -0.41
N GLY A 138 20.08 9.65 -0.91
CA GLY A 138 19.38 10.93 -0.98
C GLY A 138 19.22 11.59 0.38
N ALA A 139 18.83 10.82 1.42
CA ALA A 139 18.70 11.31 2.78
C ALA A 139 20.04 11.77 3.37
N LEU A 140 21.10 10.99 3.20
CA LEU A 140 22.46 11.36 3.64
C LEU A 140 22.96 12.65 2.98
N ILE A 141 22.69 12.82 1.68
CA ILE A 141 23.05 14.04 0.96
C ILE A 141 22.30 15.27 1.50
N GLN A 142 21.01 15.13 1.84
CA GLN A 142 20.23 16.22 2.42
C GLN A 142 20.72 16.56 3.82
N GLU A 143 21.04 15.55 4.63
CA GLU A 143 21.61 15.74 5.97
C GLU A 143 22.98 16.41 5.91
N LEU A 144 23.81 16.02 4.96
CA LEU A 144 25.11 16.64 4.71
C LEU A 144 24.97 18.14 4.40
N LYS A 145 24.07 18.48 3.47
CA LYS A 145 23.78 19.90 3.13
C LYS A 145 23.27 20.70 4.34
N ALA A 146 22.47 20.09 5.21
CA ALA A 146 22.04 20.74 6.45
C ALA A 146 23.19 20.95 7.43
N ALA A 147 24.06 19.93 7.62
CA ALA A 147 25.23 20.03 8.48
C ALA A 147 26.22 21.11 7.99
N GLU A 148 26.43 21.22 6.68
CA GLU A 148 27.25 22.28 6.07
C GLU A 148 26.70 23.69 6.33
N ARG A 149 25.38 23.87 6.18
CA ARG A 149 24.72 25.17 6.46
C ARG A 149 24.83 25.57 7.92
N GLU A 150 24.74 24.60 8.82
CA GLU A 150 24.84 24.77 10.27
C GLU A 150 26.27 24.78 10.77
N ARG A 151 27.28 24.61 9.87
CA ARG A 151 28.70 24.55 10.19
C ARG A 151 29.07 23.46 11.20
N ARG A 152 28.38 22.29 11.14
CA ARG A 152 28.65 21.13 12.00
C ARG A 152 29.75 20.26 11.36
N GLU A 153 31.01 20.66 11.49
CA GLU A 153 32.14 20.03 10.81
C GLU A 153 32.29 18.53 11.11
N ALA A 154 32.07 18.11 12.36
CA ALA A 154 32.12 16.70 12.76
C ALA A 154 31.08 15.85 12.04
N ASP A 155 29.87 16.37 11.88
CA ASP A 155 28.79 15.68 11.15
C ASP A 155 29.07 15.63 9.66
N VAL A 156 29.60 16.71 9.10
CA VAL A 156 30.02 16.75 7.67
C VAL A 156 31.05 15.66 7.40
N HIS A 157 32.07 15.51 8.27
CA HIS A 157 33.09 14.48 8.09
C HIS A 157 32.50 13.06 8.18
N ARG A 158 31.66 12.80 9.19
CA ARG A 158 30.97 11.52 9.37
C ARG A 158 30.09 11.15 8.17
N LEU A 159 29.25 12.08 7.70
CA LEU A 159 28.32 11.87 6.61
C LEU A 159 29.03 11.62 5.28
N ASN A 160 30.12 12.34 5.01
CA ASN A 160 30.96 12.09 3.84
C ASN A 160 31.56 10.67 3.87
N GLY A 161 31.99 10.19 5.05
CA GLY A 161 32.44 8.80 5.24
C GLY A 161 31.36 7.80 4.82
N LEU A 162 30.15 7.93 5.36
CA LEU A 162 29.01 7.05 5.06
C LEU A 162 28.64 7.08 3.57
N ILE A 163 28.61 8.25 2.94
CA ILE A 163 28.32 8.39 1.51
C ILE A 163 29.39 7.67 0.66
N ASN A 164 30.66 7.74 1.04
CA ASN A 164 31.74 7.06 0.32
C ASN A 164 31.68 5.54 0.46
N GLU A 165 31.24 5.01 1.61
CA GLU A 165 31.06 3.58 1.83
C GLU A 165 29.89 2.99 1.01
N MET A 166 28.89 3.81 0.66
CA MET A 166 27.72 3.39 -0.12
C MET A 166 27.94 3.46 -1.64
N ARG A 167 29.02 4.02 -2.12
CA ARG A 167 29.38 4.12 -3.55
C ARG A 167 30.10 2.89 -4.05
#